data_676dcabf15fe828ebb9042ce71356546
#
_entry.id   676dcabf15fe828ebb9042ce71356546
#
_cell.length_a   1.000
_cell.length_b   1.000
_cell.length_c   1.000
_cell.angle_alpha   90.00
_cell.angle_beta   90.00
_cell.angle_gamma   90.00
#
_symmetry.space_group_name_H-M   'P 1'
#
loop_
_entity.id
_entity.type
_entity.pdbx_description
1 polymer ?
#
loop_
_entity_poly.entity_id
_entity_poly.type
_entity_poly.pdbx_seq_one_letter_code
_entity_poly.pdbx_strand_id
1 'polypeptide(L)'
;MLASLASAPPSMFPHTEPLCKIALLLTTGASAYLSLSPPNPPAPPKELMGRRTFFECAILWFTFCSKAMTMFVTFCDALVTFSLAFPSSPLSSILQSSPLFPSFQSPALLHKLTYVHPLLALGSLATLAGAAIRLTCFQSLGKLFTFEVSISPQHRLVTTGPYAFVRHPSYLGVYLTLLGASAVGLAPGAWLRECWLRIAPCSGIDSTAGASMLGATRTSMHCVGGMGLGTAVAWTCVAFWTMKVAMALKGTNRRTVIEDAELQRVFGSTWDAYAARVQWRLLPGVF
;
A
#
# COMPACT_ATOMS: atom_id res chain seq x y z
N MET A 1 -15.52 46.25 3.13
CA MET A 1 -16.24 45.37 2.20
C MET A 1 -15.78 43.95 2.51
N LEU A 2 -16.52 43.27 3.39
CA LEU A 2 -16.19 41.97 3.95
C LEU A 2 -16.55 40.88 2.93
N ALA A 3 -15.55 40.20 2.38
CA ALA A 3 -15.78 38.99 1.59
C ALA A 3 -16.20 37.88 2.55
N SER A 4 -17.46 37.50 2.49
CA SER A 4 -18.07 36.35 3.15
C SER A 4 -17.31 35.10 2.76
N LEU A 5 -16.65 34.47 3.70
CA LEU A 5 -16.21 33.08 3.60
C LEU A 5 -17.48 32.22 3.49
N ALA A 6 -17.81 31.83 2.28
CA ALA A 6 -18.88 30.89 2.03
C ALA A 6 -18.52 29.57 2.73
N SER A 7 -19.16 29.33 3.88
CA SER A 7 -19.19 28.02 4.51
C SER A 7 -19.87 27.06 3.54
N ALA A 8 -19.16 26.05 3.10
CA ALA A 8 -19.75 24.95 2.33
C ALA A 8 -20.98 24.44 3.11
N PRO A 9 -22.10 24.15 2.43
CA PRO A 9 -23.30 23.66 3.10
C PRO A 9 -22.96 22.37 3.84
N PRO A 10 -23.50 22.17 5.08
CA PRO A 10 -23.32 20.91 5.79
C PRO A 10 -23.79 19.76 4.88
N SER A 11 -22.92 18.78 4.63
CA SER A 11 -23.27 17.64 3.81
C SER A 11 -24.55 16.99 4.36
N MET A 12 -25.50 16.71 3.50
CA MET A 12 -26.81 16.11 3.85
C MET A 12 -26.66 14.74 4.53
N PHE A 13 -25.42 14.17 4.49
CA PHE A 13 -25.04 12.91 5.14
C PHE A 13 -23.64 13.05 5.75
N PRO A 14 -23.51 13.52 7.01
CA PRO A 14 -22.22 13.80 7.65
C PRO A 14 -21.31 12.56 7.86
N HIS A 15 -21.87 11.36 7.76
CA HIS A 15 -21.13 10.11 7.97
C HIS A 15 -20.71 9.38 6.68
N THR A 16 -21.10 9.85 5.50
CA THR A 16 -20.82 9.13 4.24
C THR A 16 -19.33 9.13 3.89
N GLU A 17 -18.62 10.24 4.05
CA GLU A 17 -17.19 10.30 3.76
C GLU A 17 -16.33 9.42 4.67
N PRO A 18 -16.48 9.46 6.01
CA PRO A 18 -15.75 8.55 6.89
C PRO A 18 -16.04 7.07 6.62
N LEU A 19 -17.29 6.70 6.34
CA LEU A 19 -17.66 5.32 6.00
C LEU A 19 -17.03 4.89 4.68
N CYS A 20 -17.02 5.76 3.67
CA CYS A 20 -16.33 5.52 2.41
C CYS A 20 -14.83 5.31 2.63
N LYS A 21 -14.17 6.16 3.44
CA LYS A 21 -12.76 6.00 3.78
C LYS A 21 -12.50 4.65 4.46
N ILE A 22 -13.31 4.28 5.46
CA ILE A 22 -13.19 2.99 6.16
C ILE A 22 -13.32 1.84 5.16
N ALA A 23 -14.31 1.87 4.26
CA ALA A 23 -14.50 0.83 3.26
C ALA A 23 -13.27 0.71 2.32
N LEU A 24 -12.72 1.83 1.85
CA LEU A 24 -11.51 1.85 1.01
C LEU A 24 -10.29 1.29 1.76
N LEU A 25 -10.11 1.63 3.03
CA LEU A 25 -9.00 1.13 3.85
C LEU A 25 -9.10 -0.39 4.07
N LEU A 26 -10.27 -0.88 4.46
CA LEU A 26 -10.50 -2.32 4.66
C LEU A 26 -10.36 -3.10 3.34
N THR A 27 -10.88 -2.56 2.25
CA THR A 27 -10.71 -3.14 0.91
C THR A 27 -9.25 -3.19 0.52
N THR A 28 -8.46 -2.14 0.80
CA THR A 28 -7.01 -2.12 0.54
C THR A 28 -6.29 -3.21 1.32
N GLY A 29 -6.55 -3.34 2.62
CA GLY A 29 -5.95 -4.38 3.47
C GLY A 29 -6.28 -5.78 2.96
N ALA A 30 -7.56 -6.06 2.70
CA ALA A 30 -8.03 -7.35 2.17
C ALA A 30 -7.43 -7.66 0.79
N SER A 31 -7.41 -6.68 -0.11
CA SER A 31 -6.82 -6.83 -1.46
C SER A 31 -5.33 -7.12 -1.40
N ALA A 32 -4.58 -6.42 -0.55
CA ALA A 32 -3.16 -6.67 -0.35
C ALA A 32 -2.92 -8.07 0.23
N TYR A 33 -3.72 -8.50 1.20
CA TYR A 33 -3.63 -9.84 1.76
C TYR A 33 -3.86 -10.91 0.68
N LEU A 34 -4.94 -10.82 -0.09
CA LEU A 34 -5.27 -11.77 -1.15
C LEU A 34 -4.21 -11.78 -2.27
N SER A 35 -3.80 -10.59 -2.73
CA SER A 35 -2.79 -10.44 -3.78
C SER A 35 -1.46 -11.08 -3.39
N LEU A 36 -1.03 -10.92 -2.14
CA LEU A 36 0.27 -11.37 -1.66
C LEU A 36 0.23 -12.76 -0.97
N SER A 37 -0.91 -13.45 -0.96
CA SER A 37 -1.01 -14.80 -0.43
C SER A 37 -0.91 -15.82 -1.57
N PRO A 38 0.05 -16.76 -1.50
CA PRO A 38 0.19 -17.79 -2.54
C PRO A 38 -1.01 -18.74 -2.51
N PRO A 39 -1.53 -19.18 -3.68
CA PRO A 39 -2.58 -20.17 -3.76
C PRO A 39 -2.08 -21.60 -3.49
N ASN A 40 -0.78 -21.81 -3.69
CA ASN A 40 -0.13 -23.11 -3.56
C ASN A 40 0.99 -23.06 -2.51
N PRO A 41 1.37 -24.21 -1.91
CA PRO A 41 2.53 -24.30 -1.03
C PRO A 41 3.83 -24.00 -1.80
N PRO A 42 4.94 -23.69 -1.08
CA PRO A 42 6.25 -23.50 -1.70
C PRO A 42 6.67 -24.70 -2.57
N ALA A 43 7.37 -24.42 -3.67
CA ALA A 43 7.87 -25.50 -4.55
C ALA A 43 8.84 -26.42 -3.81
N PRO A 44 8.82 -27.74 -4.09
CA PRO A 44 9.76 -28.68 -3.51
C PRO A 44 11.21 -28.29 -3.85
N PRO A 45 12.20 -28.49 -2.95
CA PRO A 45 13.58 -28.10 -3.18
C PRO A 45 14.20 -28.68 -4.45
N LYS A 46 13.71 -29.83 -4.91
CA LYS A 46 14.17 -30.52 -6.15
C LYS A 46 13.74 -29.79 -7.44
N GLU A 47 12.69 -28.99 -7.39
CA GLU A 47 12.14 -28.26 -8.53
C GLU A 47 12.63 -26.80 -8.58
N LEU A 48 13.43 -26.41 -7.60
CA LEU A 48 13.97 -25.06 -7.50
C LEU A 48 15.23 -24.93 -8.35
N MET A 49 15.35 -23.80 -9.04
CA MET A 49 16.52 -23.52 -9.87
C MET A 49 17.78 -23.30 -9.03
N GLY A 50 18.91 -23.85 -9.49
CA GLY A 50 20.12 -24.10 -8.69
C GLY A 50 20.88 -22.91 -8.10
N ARG A 51 20.65 -21.66 -8.53
CA ARG A 51 21.24 -20.45 -7.93
C ARG A 51 20.16 -19.51 -7.44
N ARG A 52 19.85 -19.61 -6.16
CA ARG A 52 18.91 -18.67 -5.51
C ARG A 52 19.58 -17.31 -5.29
N THR A 53 18.91 -16.25 -5.72
CA THR A 53 19.28 -14.90 -5.31
C THR A 53 18.84 -14.65 -3.86
N PHE A 54 19.44 -13.67 -3.19
CA PHE A 54 18.98 -13.22 -1.86
C PHE A 54 17.47 -12.89 -1.87
N PHE A 55 16.98 -12.29 -2.94
CA PHE A 55 15.56 -11.97 -3.09
C PHE A 55 14.68 -13.23 -3.08
N GLU A 56 15.07 -14.30 -3.74
CA GLU A 56 14.32 -15.57 -3.75
C GLU A 56 14.30 -16.26 -2.39
N CYS A 57 15.37 -16.17 -1.63
CA CYS A 57 15.41 -16.68 -0.27
C CYS A 57 14.53 -15.85 0.68
N ALA A 58 14.46 -14.55 0.46
CA ALA A 58 13.74 -13.61 1.32
C ALA A 58 12.29 -13.32 0.88
N ILE A 59 11.84 -13.83 -0.29
CA ILE A 59 10.55 -13.45 -0.89
C ILE A 59 9.35 -13.74 0.01
N LEU A 60 9.35 -14.86 0.71
CA LEU A 60 8.27 -15.22 1.62
C LEU A 60 8.23 -14.28 2.83
N TRP A 61 9.41 -13.91 3.36
CA TRP A 61 9.54 -12.94 4.44
C TRP A 61 9.08 -11.54 3.99
N PHE A 62 9.55 -11.07 2.84
CA PHE A 62 9.11 -9.78 2.29
C PHE A 62 7.60 -9.73 2.05
N THR A 63 7.04 -10.83 1.58
CA THR A 63 5.60 -10.95 1.35
C THR A 63 4.83 -10.92 2.67
N PHE A 64 5.29 -11.66 3.68
CA PHE A 64 4.71 -11.63 5.03
C PHE A 64 4.74 -10.22 5.63
N CYS A 65 5.91 -9.56 5.62
CA CYS A 65 6.04 -8.19 6.11
C CYS A 65 5.12 -7.21 5.34
N SER A 66 4.99 -7.39 4.02
CA SER A 66 4.11 -6.54 3.21
C SER A 66 2.65 -6.67 3.64
N LYS A 67 2.17 -7.88 3.83
CA LYS A 67 0.80 -8.13 4.30
C LYS A 67 0.58 -7.55 5.69
N ALA A 68 1.47 -7.88 6.62
CA ALA A 68 1.34 -7.45 8.02
C ALA A 68 1.36 -5.92 8.14
N MET A 69 2.30 -5.24 7.49
CA MET A 69 2.40 -3.78 7.55
C MET A 69 1.21 -3.10 6.88
N THR A 70 0.78 -3.56 5.71
CA THR A 70 -0.38 -2.96 5.02
C THR A 70 -1.65 -3.16 5.84
N MET A 71 -1.91 -4.38 6.32
CA MET A 71 -3.09 -4.65 7.15
C MET A 71 -3.07 -3.82 8.44
N PHE A 72 -1.94 -3.74 9.10
CA PHE A 72 -1.80 -2.96 10.34
C PHE A 72 -2.11 -1.48 10.10
N VAL A 73 -1.47 -0.86 9.09
CA VAL A 73 -1.65 0.57 8.82
C VAL A 73 -3.08 0.88 8.39
N THR A 74 -3.66 0.09 7.49
CA THR A 74 -5.04 0.33 7.01
C THR A 74 -6.06 0.07 8.11
N PHE A 75 -5.85 -0.93 8.95
CA PHE A 75 -6.73 -1.22 10.08
C PHE A 75 -6.67 -0.12 11.15
N CYS A 76 -5.47 0.34 11.53
CA CYS A 76 -5.33 1.46 12.48
C CYS A 76 -5.98 2.75 11.93
N ASP A 77 -5.77 3.08 10.64
CA ASP A 77 -6.42 4.24 10.02
C ASP A 77 -7.95 4.10 10.00
N ALA A 78 -8.48 2.90 9.71
CA ALA A 78 -9.91 2.64 9.76
C ALA A 78 -10.48 2.79 11.18
N LEU A 79 -9.78 2.30 12.21
CA LEU A 79 -10.18 2.46 13.61
C LEU A 79 -10.18 3.93 14.05
N VAL A 80 -9.15 4.70 13.66
CA VAL A 80 -9.09 6.15 13.94
C VAL A 80 -10.25 6.86 13.25
N THR A 81 -10.45 6.61 11.96
CA THR A 81 -11.55 7.22 11.21
C THR A 81 -12.91 6.87 11.83
N PHE A 82 -13.10 5.62 12.26
CA PHE A 82 -14.31 5.18 12.96
C PHE A 82 -14.51 5.91 14.29
N SER A 83 -13.47 6.00 15.13
CA SER A 83 -13.57 6.65 16.43
C SER A 83 -13.88 8.16 16.34
N LEU A 84 -13.47 8.80 15.25
CA LEU A 84 -13.76 10.21 14.97
C LEU A 84 -15.18 10.40 14.40
N ALA A 85 -15.65 9.45 13.58
CA ALA A 85 -16.99 9.51 13.00
C ALA A 85 -18.09 9.17 14.01
N PHE A 86 -17.81 8.31 14.98
CA PHE A 86 -18.76 7.80 15.97
C PHE A 86 -18.24 7.98 17.41
N PRO A 87 -18.09 9.23 17.90
CA PRO A 87 -17.46 9.51 19.20
C PRO A 87 -18.25 8.97 20.39
N SER A 88 -19.56 8.76 20.27
CA SER A 88 -20.43 8.23 21.30
C SER A 88 -20.37 6.68 21.42
N SER A 89 -19.63 6.00 20.54
CA SER A 89 -19.48 4.54 20.61
C SER A 89 -18.58 4.14 21.78
N PRO A 90 -18.92 3.05 22.54
CA PRO A 90 -18.05 2.52 23.59
C PRO A 90 -16.64 2.17 23.08
N LEU A 91 -16.54 1.69 21.85
CA LEU A 91 -15.24 1.41 21.20
C LEU A 91 -14.40 2.69 21.03
N SER A 92 -15.05 3.80 20.68
CA SER A 92 -14.36 5.08 20.49
C SER A 92 -13.73 5.61 21.77
N SER A 93 -14.39 5.45 22.93
CA SER A 93 -13.83 5.85 24.22
C SER A 93 -12.59 5.05 24.60
N ILE A 94 -12.59 3.75 24.34
CA ILE A 94 -11.45 2.85 24.56
C ILE A 94 -10.29 3.25 23.62
N LEU A 95 -10.58 3.46 22.36
CA LEU A 95 -9.57 3.80 21.35
C LEU A 95 -8.89 5.14 21.65
N GLN A 96 -9.66 6.17 22.03
CA GLN A 96 -9.15 7.51 22.35
C GLN A 96 -8.25 7.54 23.59
N SER A 97 -8.40 6.58 24.51
CA SER A 97 -7.52 6.42 25.68
C SER A 97 -6.25 5.61 25.36
N SER A 98 -6.15 5.03 24.18
CA SER A 98 -5.01 4.21 23.79
C SER A 98 -3.81 5.06 23.37
N PRO A 99 -2.55 4.68 23.72
CA PRO A 99 -1.35 5.36 23.27
C PRO A 99 -1.12 5.30 21.74
N LEU A 100 -1.84 4.43 21.04
CA LEU A 100 -1.82 4.36 19.57
C LEU A 100 -2.50 5.56 18.91
N PHE A 101 -3.31 6.29 19.66
CA PHE A 101 -4.06 7.46 19.20
C PHE A 101 -3.51 8.70 19.91
N PRO A 102 -2.63 9.47 19.27
CA PRO A 102 -2.18 10.74 19.85
C PRO A 102 -3.38 11.65 20.07
N SER A 103 -3.36 12.41 21.17
CA SER A 103 -4.43 13.34 21.55
C SER A 103 -4.70 14.33 20.42
N PHE A 104 -5.80 14.18 19.71
CA PHE A 104 -6.20 15.05 18.62
C PHE A 104 -6.79 16.33 19.21
N GLN A 105 -6.10 17.46 19.03
CA GLN A 105 -6.54 18.74 19.60
C GLN A 105 -7.00 19.76 18.55
N SER A 106 -6.77 19.45 17.24
CA SER A 106 -7.09 20.42 16.18
C SER A 106 -8.28 19.96 15.33
N PRO A 107 -9.35 20.79 15.20
CA PRO A 107 -10.47 20.50 14.31
C PRO A 107 -10.06 20.28 12.86
N ALA A 108 -9.01 20.98 12.38
CA ALA A 108 -8.48 20.83 11.04
C ALA A 108 -7.86 19.44 10.82
N LEU A 109 -7.19 18.86 11.82
CA LEU A 109 -6.65 17.50 11.76
C LEU A 109 -7.76 16.47 11.76
N LEU A 110 -8.79 16.65 12.58
CA LEU A 110 -9.96 15.76 12.61
C LEU A 110 -10.64 15.68 11.24
N HIS A 111 -10.86 16.82 10.60
CA HIS A 111 -11.41 16.86 9.24
C HIS A 111 -10.51 16.14 8.23
N LYS A 112 -9.19 16.36 8.27
CA LYS A 112 -8.25 15.65 7.38
C LYS A 112 -8.30 14.14 7.54
N LEU A 113 -8.39 13.65 8.78
CA LEU A 113 -8.42 12.22 9.09
C LEU A 113 -9.72 11.52 8.69
N THR A 114 -10.81 12.26 8.48
CA THR A 114 -12.10 11.71 8.04
C THR A 114 -12.33 11.86 6.53
N TYR A 115 -11.58 12.75 5.88
CA TYR A 115 -11.71 13.06 4.46
C TYR A 115 -11.07 11.99 3.57
N VAL A 116 -11.69 11.70 2.42
CA VAL A 116 -11.15 10.80 1.39
C VAL A 116 -10.29 11.60 0.40
N HIS A 117 -8.99 11.61 0.62
CA HIS A 117 -8.07 12.23 -0.33
C HIS A 117 -8.01 11.43 -1.65
N PRO A 118 -7.95 12.08 -2.84
CA PRO A 118 -7.87 11.38 -4.13
C PRO A 118 -6.74 10.37 -4.24
N LEU A 119 -5.58 10.66 -3.64
CA LEU A 119 -4.44 9.72 -3.62
C LEU A 119 -4.76 8.44 -2.84
N LEU A 120 -5.53 8.53 -1.75
CA LEU A 120 -6.00 7.35 -1.01
C LEU A 120 -6.95 6.52 -1.88
N ALA A 121 -7.92 7.17 -2.53
CA ALA A 121 -8.86 6.47 -3.41
C ALA A 121 -8.15 5.79 -4.58
N LEU A 122 -7.25 6.49 -5.27
CA LEU A 122 -6.45 5.93 -6.38
C LEU A 122 -5.56 4.79 -5.90
N GLY A 123 -4.92 4.90 -4.73
CA GLY A 123 -4.11 3.85 -4.13
C GLY A 123 -4.92 2.61 -3.80
N SER A 124 -6.12 2.78 -3.25
CA SER A 124 -7.06 1.69 -2.96
C SER A 124 -7.51 0.99 -4.25
N LEU A 125 -7.88 1.75 -5.29
CA LEU A 125 -8.24 1.21 -6.59
C LEU A 125 -7.07 0.45 -7.25
N ALA A 126 -5.86 0.99 -7.18
CA ALA A 126 -4.66 0.32 -7.69
C ALA A 126 -4.41 -1.01 -6.96
N THR A 127 -4.54 -1.04 -5.63
CA THR A 127 -4.37 -2.26 -4.83
C THR A 127 -5.45 -3.29 -5.18
N LEU A 128 -6.70 -2.87 -5.34
CA LEU A 128 -7.80 -3.74 -5.76
C LEU A 128 -7.59 -4.30 -7.17
N ALA A 129 -7.19 -3.46 -8.13
CA ALA A 129 -6.85 -3.91 -9.49
C ALA A 129 -5.67 -4.89 -9.48
N GLY A 130 -4.64 -4.62 -8.68
CA GLY A 130 -3.51 -5.53 -8.50
C GLY A 130 -3.95 -6.89 -7.96
N ALA A 131 -4.83 -6.92 -6.96
CA ALA A 131 -5.39 -8.16 -6.44
C ALA A 131 -6.23 -8.90 -7.48
N ALA A 132 -7.09 -8.21 -8.24
CA ALA A 132 -7.91 -8.80 -9.28
C ALA A 132 -7.04 -9.47 -10.37
N ILE A 133 -5.99 -8.78 -10.85
CA ILE A 133 -5.04 -9.34 -11.82
C ILE A 133 -4.35 -10.59 -11.24
N ARG A 134 -3.90 -10.55 -10.00
CA ARG A 134 -3.22 -11.70 -9.40
C ARG A 134 -4.13 -12.89 -9.20
N LEU A 135 -5.36 -12.68 -8.72
CA LEU A 135 -6.33 -13.76 -8.55
C LEU A 135 -6.70 -14.41 -9.89
N THR A 136 -6.86 -13.62 -10.96
CA THR A 136 -7.08 -14.19 -12.31
C THR A 136 -5.84 -14.97 -12.81
N CYS A 137 -4.62 -14.52 -12.50
CA CYS A 137 -3.40 -15.29 -12.80
C CYS A 137 -3.34 -16.60 -12.00
N PHE A 138 -3.71 -16.58 -10.71
CA PHE A 138 -3.76 -17.78 -9.88
C PHE A 138 -4.76 -18.81 -10.44
N GLN A 139 -5.93 -18.37 -10.86
CA GLN A 139 -6.92 -19.22 -11.49
C GLN A 139 -6.42 -19.79 -12.85
N SER A 140 -5.76 -18.96 -13.67
CA SER A 140 -5.26 -19.38 -14.99
C SER A 140 -4.13 -20.38 -14.91
N LEU A 141 -3.23 -20.24 -13.95
CA LEU A 141 -2.08 -21.14 -13.74
C LEU A 141 -2.44 -22.35 -12.85
N GLY A 142 -3.38 -22.18 -11.93
CA GLY A 142 -3.77 -23.24 -10.99
C GLY A 142 -2.56 -23.77 -10.20
N LYS A 143 -2.32 -25.08 -10.27
CA LYS A 143 -1.20 -25.74 -9.58
C LYS A 143 0.18 -25.35 -10.09
N LEU A 144 0.27 -24.76 -11.29
CA LEU A 144 1.54 -24.29 -11.87
C LEU A 144 2.04 -22.98 -11.27
N PHE A 145 1.19 -22.27 -10.53
CA PHE A 145 1.58 -21.00 -9.89
C PHE A 145 2.47 -21.27 -8.68
N THR A 146 3.69 -20.74 -8.69
CA THR A 146 4.63 -20.76 -7.56
C THR A 146 5.18 -19.36 -7.31
N PHE A 147 5.53 -19.06 -6.03
CA PHE A 147 6.24 -17.82 -5.70
C PHE A 147 7.72 -17.86 -6.06
N GLU A 148 8.26 -19.05 -6.15
CA GLU A 148 9.65 -19.33 -6.53
C GLU A 148 9.71 -19.71 -8.02
N VAL A 149 10.81 -19.40 -8.69
CA VAL A 149 11.00 -19.86 -10.07
C VAL A 149 11.23 -21.35 -10.06
N SER A 150 10.25 -22.10 -10.51
CA SER A 150 10.32 -23.56 -10.59
C SER A 150 9.70 -24.06 -11.89
N ILE A 151 10.26 -25.10 -12.46
CA ILE A 151 9.73 -25.79 -13.63
C ILE A 151 9.45 -27.24 -13.22
N SER A 152 8.18 -27.56 -13.10
CA SER A 152 7.72 -28.93 -12.86
C SER A 152 7.81 -29.75 -14.16
N PRO A 153 8.03 -31.07 -14.08
CA PRO A 153 7.98 -31.97 -15.25
C PRO A 153 6.64 -31.91 -16.03
N GLN A 154 5.58 -31.49 -15.37
CA GLN A 154 4.23 -31.34 -15.96
C GLN A 154 3.92 -29.90 -16.39
N HIS A 155 4.95 -29.04 -16.47
CA HIS A 155 4.77 -27.64 -16.82
C HIS A 155 4.25 -27.50 -18.25
N ARG A 156 3.19 -26.68 -18.42
CA ARG A 156 2.64 -26.32 -19.73
C ARG A 156 2.66 -24.82 -19.91
N LEU A 157 2.88 -24.38 -21.13
CA LEU A 157 2.84 -22.96 -21.46
C LEU A 157 1.39 -22.48 -21.47
N VAL A 158 1.04 -21.57 -20.53
CA VAL A 158 -0.27 -20.93 -20.44
C VAL A 158 -0.21 -19.63 -21.22
N THR A 159 -1.04 -19.52 -22.28
CA THR A 159 -1.07 -18.37 -23.19
C THR A 159 -2.44 -17.70 -23.27
N THR A 160 -3.38 -18.08 -22.39
CA THR A 160 -4.77 -17.61 -22.34
C THR A 160 -5.04 -16.73 -21.12
N GLY A 161 -6.21 -16.10 -21.09
CA GLY A 161 -6.59 -15.19 -20.01
C GLY A 161 -5.66 -13.96 -19.98
N PRO A 162 -5.18 -13.52 -18.81
CA PRO A 162 -4.29 -12.35 -18.71
C PRO A 162 -2.95 -12.53 -19.45
N TYR A 163 -2.52 -13.78 -19.67
CA TYR A 163 -1.30 -14.12 -20.45
C TYR A 163 -1.45 -13.95 -21.97
N ALA A 164 -2.67 -13.71 -22.46
CA ALA A 164 -2.88 -13.35 -23.86
C ALA A 164 -2.52 -11.88 -24.17
N PHE A 165 -2.42 -11.04 -23.14
CA PHE A 165 -2.15 -9.60 -23.29
C PHE A 165 -0.69 -9.23 -22.94
N VAL A 166 -0.17 -9.78 -21.84
CA VAL A 166 1.22 -9.55 -21.39
C VAL A 166 1.77 -10.87 -20.86
N ARG A 167 3.09 -11.04 -20.93
CA ARG A 167 3.75 -12.30 -20.55
C ARG A 167 3.79 -12.53 -19.03
N HIS A 168 3.88 -11.44 -18.24
CA HIS A 168 4.01 -11.53 -16.78
C HIS A 168 2.97 -10.68 -16.04
N PRO A 169 1.66 -10.91 -16.26
CA PRO A 169 0.60 -10.08 -15.66
C PRO A 169 0.60 -10.14 -14.12
N SER A 170 1.03 -11.25 -13.54
CA SER A 170 1.10 -11.41 -12.09
C SER A 170 2.07 -10.42 -11.43
N TYR A 171 3.18 -10.07 -12.09
CA TYR A 171 4.12 -9.06 -11.55
C TYR A 171 3.58 -7.64 -11.66
N LEU A 172 2.81 -7.32 -12.68
CA LEU A 172 2.05 -6.07 -12.74
C LEU A 172 1.11 -5.96 -11.53
N GLY A 173 0.42 -7.06 -11.20
CA GLY A 173 -0.43 -7.13 -10.01
C GLY A 173 0.33 -6.86 -8.70
N VAL A 174 1.56 -7.37 -8.56
CA VAL A 174 2.45 -7.06 -7.41
C VAL A 174 2.78 -5.57 -7.37
N TYR A 175 3.12 -4.97 -8.51
CA TYR A 175 3.47 -3.55 -8.59
C TYR A 175 2.31 -2.67 -8.16
N LEU A 176 1.12 -2.90 -8.71
CA LEU A 176 -0.09 -2.16 -8.35
C LEU A 176 -0.44 -2.32 -6.87
N THR A 177 -0.30 -3.53 -6.33
CA THR A 177 -0.55 -3.79 -4.90
C THR A 177 0.40 -3.03 -3.99
N LEU A 178 1.71 -3.09 -4.25
CA LEU A 178 2.72 -2.47 -3.39
C LEU A 178 2.70 -0.94 -3.51
N LEU A 179 2.61 -0.41 -4.72
CA LEU A 179 2.55 1.04 -4.96
C LEU A 179 1.22 1.63 -4.48
N GLY A 180 0.11 0.91 -4.70
CA GLY A 180 -1.20 1.32 -4.19
C GLY A 180 -1.24 1.37 -2.67
N ALA A 181 -0.74 0.34 -1.99
CA ALA A 181 -0.63 0.32 -0.52
C ALA A 181 0.27 1.46 0.00
N SER A 182 1.38 1.77 -0.70
CA SER A 182 2.24 2.90 -0.37
C SER A 182 1.50 4.24 -0.49
N ALA A 183 0.73 4.41 -1.57
CA ALA A 183 -0.08 5.61 -1.79
C ALA A 183 -1.12 5.80 -0.69
N VAL A 184 -1.82 4.72 -0.28
CA VAL A 184 -2.81 4.77 0.81
C VAL A 184 -2.17 5.16 2.13
N GLY A 185 -1.06 4.51 2.53
CA GLY A 185 -0.42 4.79 3.83
C GLY A 185 0.23 6.17 3.93
N LEU A 186 0.60 6.78 2.78
CA LEU A 186 1.26 8.09 2.71
C LEU A 186 0.35 9.20 2.17
N ALA A 187 -0.92 8.92 1.89
CA ALA A 187 -1.88 9.91 1.43
C ALA A 187 -2.06 11.03 2.47
N PRO A 188 -2.32 12.29 2.04
CA PRO A 188 -2.80 13.31 2.95
C PRO A 188 -4.07 12.83 3.66
N GLY A 189 -4.11 13.01 4.99
CA GLY A 189 -5.19 12.51 5.83
C GLY A 189 -5.07 11.03 6.23
N ALA A 190 -4.01 10.31 5.82
CA ALA A 190 -3.73 8.99 6.34
C ALA A 190 -3.17 9.06 7.77
N TRP A 191 -3.66 8.18 8.64
CA TRP A 191 -3.25 8.10 10.06
C TRP A 191 -1.73 8.03 10.24
N LEU A 192 -1.03 7.19 9.49
CA LEU A 192 0.42 7.06 9.58
C LEU A 192 1.12 8.39 9.28
N ARG A 193 0.68 9.08 8.21
CA ARG A 193 1.27 10.36 7.78
C ARG A 193 1.00 11.48 8.76
N GLU A 194 -0.24 11.67 9.17
CA GLU A 194 -0.64 12.84 9.96
C GLU A 194 -0.28 12.70 11.44
N CYS A 195 -0.37 11.47 11.99
CA CYS A 195 -0.17 11.26 13.42
C CYS A 195 1.28 10.89 13.77
N TRP A 196 1.97 10.14 12.91
CA TRP A 196 3.28 9.59 13.25
C TRP A 196 4.44 10.21 12.47
N LEU A 197 4.30 10.43 11.17
CA LEU A 197 5.36 11.03 10.37
C LEU A 197 5.42 12.55 10.50
N ARG A 198 4.31 13.19 10.89
CA ARG A 198 4.18 14.64 11.07
C ARG A 198 4.73 15.44 9.88
N ILE A 199 4.37 15.04 8.66
CA ILE A 199 4.83 15.66 7.41
C ILE A 199 4.05 16.97 7.13
N ALA A 200 3.37 17.57 8.11
CA ALA A 200 2.78 18.89 7.92
C ALA A 200 3.90 19.94 7.93
N PRO A 201 3.95 20.85 6.93
CA PRO A 201 4.82 22.01 7.04
C PRO A 201 4.42 22.80 8.28
N CYS A 202 5.39 23.19 9.09
CA CYS A 202 5.19 24.23 10.10
C CYS A 202 4.83 25.52 9.34
N SER A 203 3.55 25.71 9.02
CA SER A 203 3.08 26.92 8.37
C SER A 203 2.95 28.01 9.42
N GLY A 204 3.82 29.01 9.28
CA GLY A 204 3.59 30.34 9.80
C GLY A 204 4.17 30.60 11.18
N ILE A 205 5.39 31.06 11.21
CA ILE A 205 5.70 32.21 12.06
C ILE A 205 4.90 33.35 11.45
N ASP A 206 3.69 33.62 11.98
CA ASP A 206 3.02 34.90 11.75
C ASP A 206 3.87 35.99 12.40
N SER A 207 4.70 36.61 11.59
CA SER A 207 5.59 37.71 11.94
C SER A 207 4.84 39.03 12.27
N THR A 208 3.56 38.95 12.58
CA THR A 208 2.71 40.13 12.86
C THR A 208 2.14 40.18 14.28
N ALA A 209 2.64 39.39 15.21
CA ALA A 209 2.33 39.58 16.62
C ALA A 209 3.30 40.60 17.25
N GLY A 210 2.97 41.86 17.10
CA GLY A 210 3.61 42.98 17.85
C GLY A 210 3.66 42.70 19.35
N ALA A 211 4.79 43.00 19.94
CA ALA A 211 5.10 42.88 21.35
C ALA A 211 4.00 43.48 22.25
N SER A 212 3.32 42.62 23.01
CA SER A 212 2.79 43.00 24.31
C SER A 212 3.27 41.99 25.35
N MET A 213 4.30 42.40 26.08
CA MET A 213 4.71 41.76 27.33
C MET A 213 3.57 41.85 28.32
N LEU A 214 2.97 40.79 28.72
CA LEU A 214 2.53 40.30 30.04
C LEU A 214 1.42 39.28 29.83
N GLY A 215 1.67 38.04 30.15
CA GLY A 215 0.60 37.01 30.22
C GLY A 215 0.62 35.90 29.16
N ALA A 216 1.75 35.59 28.57
CA ALA A 216 1.86 34.42 27.69
C ALA A 216 1.93 33.12 28.49
N THR A 217 0.78 32.54 28.76
CA THR A 217 0.67 31.10 29.07
C THR A 217 1.34 30.32 27.97
N ARG A 218 2.23 29.47 28.35
CA ARG A 218 3.16 28.60 27.62
C ARG A 218 2.44 27.59 26.72
N THR A 219 1.78 28.04 25.66
CA THR A 219 1.04 27.18 24.74
C THR A 219 1.50 27.41 23.32
N SER A 220 2.78 27.25 23.00
CA SER A 220 3.16 27.18 21.60
C SER A 220 4.64 26.93 21.39
N MET A 221 5.15 25.83 21.90
CA MET A 221 6.54 25.48 21.57
C MET A 221 6.73 23.97 21.43
N HIS A 222 5.87 23.32 20.66
CA HIS A 222 6.01 21.91 20.34
C HIS A 222 6.49 21.61 18.90
N CYS A 223 7.01 22.59 18.18
CA CYS A 223 7.66 22.36 16.88
C CYS A 223 9.16 22.08 16.97
N VAL A 224 9.78 22.18 18.14
CA VAL A 224 11.22 21.91 18.37
C VAL A 224 11.43 20.93 19.53
N GLY A 225 10.52 19.99 19.71
CA GLY A 225 10.77 18.81 20.53
C GLY A 225 11.39 17.74 19.65
N GLY A 226 12.52 17.18 20.06
CA GLY A 226 13.20 16.10 19.36
C GLY A 226 12.24 15.01 18.91
N MET A 227 12.55 14.30 17.81
CA MET A 227 11.72 13.21 17.28
C MET A 227 11.42 12.23 18.42
N GLY A 228 10.17 12.20 18.87
CA GLY A 228 9.75 11.24 19.88
C GLY A 228 10.01 9.82 19.38
N LEU A 229 10.25 8.88 20.29
CA LEU A 229 10.52 7.47 19.95
C LEU A 229 9.52 6.92 18.93
N GLY A 230 8.24 7.24 19.06
CA GLY A 230 7.20 6.80 18.12
C GLY A 230 7.40 7.32 16.70
N THR A 231 7.76 8.59 16.53
CA THR A 231 8.08 9.17 15.21
C THR A 231 9.33 8.54 14.60
N ALA A 232 10.37 8.30 15.39
CA ALA A 232 11.58 7.62 14.93
C ALA A 232 11.27 6.18 14.46
N VAL A 233 10.47 5.44 15.21
CA VAL A 233 10.01 4.09 14.83
C VAL A 233 9.19 4.15 13.54
N ALA A 234 8.26 5.11 13.40
CA ALA A 234 7.45 5.25 12.19
C ALA A 234 8.32 5.52 10.95
N TRP A 235 9.30 6.42 11.04
CA TRP A 235 10.24 6.69 9.95
C TRP A 235 11.10 5.47 9.60
N THR A 236 11.54 4.71 10.61
CA THR A 236 12.27 3.45 10.39
C THR A 236 11.41 2.42 9.65
N CYS A 237 10.14 2.29 10.04
CA CYS A 237 9.18 1.42 9.34
C CYS A 237 8.95 1.86 7.88
N VAL A 238 8.84 3.16 7.62
CA VAL A 238 8.70 3.70 6.25
C VAL A 238 9.97 3.50 5.43
N ALA A 239 11.14 3.69 6.01
CA ALA A 239 12.43 3.41 5.35
C ALA A 239 12.56 1.91 5.01
N PHE A 240 12.22 1.02 5.94
CA PHE A 240 12.17 -0.42 5.69
C PHE A 240 11.15 -0.77 4.59
N TRP A 241 9.96 -0.17 4.63
CA TRP A 241 8.93 -0.38 3.61
C TRP A 241 9.42 0.04 2.23
N THR A 242 9.96 1.24 2.07
CA THR A 242 10.48 1.76 0.78
C THR A 242 11.61 0.92 0.24
N MET A 243 12.57 0.55 1.09
CA MET A 243 13.66 -0.35 0.71
C MET A 243 13.11 -1.70 0.21
N LYS A 244 12.21 -2.29 0.96
CA LYS A 244 11.56 -3.56 0.61
C LYS A 244 10.77 -3.48 -0.69
N VAL A 245 9.99 -2.41 -0.90
CA VAL A 245 9.25 -2.20 -2.17
C VAL A 245 10.23 -2.06 -3.33
N ALA A 246 11.27 -1.25 -3.20
CA ALA A 246 12.30 -1.09 -4.24
C ALA A 246 12.99 -2.43 -4.58
N MET A 247 13.32 -3.24 -3.57
CA MET A 247 13.88 -4.57 -3.76
C MET A 247 12.90 -5.52 -4.45
N ALA A 248 11.62 -5.47 -4.09
CA ALA A 248 10.58 -6.28 -4.72
C ALA A 248 10.40 -5.91 -6.20
N LEU A 249 10.31 -4.61 -6.54
CA LEU A 249 10.20 -4.16 -7.92
C LEU A 249 11.43 -4.56 -8.75
N LYS A 250 12.64 -4.33 -8.22
CA LYS A 250 13.88 -4.72 -8.89
C LYS A 250 14.00 -6.24 -9.05
N GLY A 251 13.66 -6.99 -8.00
CA GLY A 251 13.72 -8.45 -7.99
C GLY A 251 12.74 -9.08 -8.98
N THR A 252 11.50 -8.63 -9.00
CA THR A 252 10.49 -9.12 -9.96
C THR A 252 10.84 -8.75 -11.39
N ASN A 253 11.40 -7.56 -11.64
CA ASN A 253 11.86 -7.18 -12.98
C ASN A 253 12.99 -8.11 -13.48
N ARG A 254 13.96 -8.45 -12.62
CA ARG A 254 15.01 -9.44 -12.98
C ARG A 254 14.41 -10.81 -13.22
N ARG A 255 13.41 -11.22 -12.45
CA ARG A 255 12.74 -12.52 -12.62
C ARG A 255 12.04 -12.66 -13.97
N THR A 256 11.41 -11.58 -14.50
CA THR A 256 10.78 -11.66 -15.83
C THR A 256 11.77 -12.09 -16.91
N VAL A 257 13.02 -11.60 -16.84
CA VAL A 257 14.07 -11.96 -17.81
C VAL A 257 14.51 -13.41 -17.63
N ILE A 258 14.69 -13.86 -16.38
CA ILE A 258 15.09 -15.24 -16.07
C ILE A 258 13.99 -16.22 -16.48
N GLU A 259 12.74 -15.92 -16.16
CA GLU A 259 11.59 -16.74 -16.52
C GLU A 259 11.40 -16.83 -18.03
N ASP A 260 11.54 -15.73 -18.78
CA ASP A 260 11.49 -15.73 -20.25
C ASP A 260 12.57 -16.68 -20.82
N ALA A 261 13.80 -16.58 -20.33
CA ALA A 261 14.92 -17.42 -20.81
C ALA A 261 14.70 -18.93 -20.51
N GLU A 262 14.17 -19.23 -19.32
CA GLU A 262 13.90 -20.63 -18.95
C GLU A 262 12.70 -21.20 -19.69
N LEU A 263 11.64 -20.43 -19.90
CA LEU A 263 10.50 -20.85 -20.70
C LEU A 263 10.93 -21.08 -22.15
N GLN A 264 11.81 -20.24 -22.71
CA GLN A 264 12.39 -20.47 -24.04
C GLN A 264 13.22 -21.75 -24.08
N ARG A 265 14.04 -22.00 -23.06
CA ARG A 265 14.85 -23.24 -22.99
C ARG A 265 13.99 -24.51 -22.96
N VAL A 266 12.84 -24.47 -22.26
CA VAL A 266 11.96 -25.64 -22.09
C VAL A 266 11.01 -25.82 -23.26
N PHE A 267 10.41 -24.75 -23.79
CA PHE A 267 9.35 -24.82 -24.80
C PHE A 267 9.84 -24.51 -26.23
N GLY A 268 11.08 -24.03 -26.42
CA GLY A 268 11.72 -23.76 -27.71
C GLY A 268 10.83 -22.92 -28.64
N SER A 269 10.59 -23.41 -29.84
CA SER A 269 9.81 -22.73 -30.88
C SER A 269 8.37 -22.38 -30.47
N THR A 270 7.76 -23.14 -29.56
CA THR A 270 6.44 -22.84 -29.02
C THR A 270 6.45 -21.55 -28.22
N TRP A 271 7.50 -21.33 -27.42
CA TRP A 271 7.73 -20.07 -26.70
C TRP A 271 7.97 -18.91 -27.67
N ASP A 272 8.83 -19.11 -28.69
CA ASP A 272 9.14 -18.07 -29.66
C ASP A 272 7.88 -17.59 -30.39
N ALA A 273 7.00 -18.50 -30.82
CA ALA A 273 5.72 -18.19 -31.42
C ALA A 273 4.78 -17.42 -30.46
N TYR A 274 4.78 -17.78 -29.18
CA TYR A 274 4.02 -17.05 -28.17
C TYR A 274 4.59 -15.64 -27.93
N ALA A 275 5.91 -15.53 -27.75
CA ALA A 275 6.58 -14.24 -27.50
C ALA A 275 6.47 -13.27 -28.68
N ALA A 276 6.43 -13.78 -29.92
CA ALA A 276 6.18 -12.98 -31.11
C ALA A 276 4.77 -12.40 -31.14
N ARG A 277 3.78 -13.16 -30.64
CA ARG A 277 2.38 -12.71 -30.54
C ARG A 277 2.16 -11.77 -29.36
N VAL A 278 2.74 -12.08 -28.19
CA VAL A 278 2.60 -11.31 -26.94
C VAL A 278 3.94 -10.63 -26.64
N GLN A 279 4.15 -9.46 -27.26
CA GLN A 279 5.43 -8.76 -27.22
C GLN A 279 5.73 -8.11 -25.86
N TRP A 280 4.67 -7.71 -25.13
CA TRP A 280 4.79 -6.97 -23.87
C TRP A 280 5.05 -7.89 -22.68
N ARG A 281 6.04 -7.52 -21.86
CA ARG A 281 6.34 -8.26 -20.61
C ARG A 281 5.37 -7.93 -19.49
N LEU A 282 5.18 -6.64 -19.19
CA LEU A 282 4.40 -6.16 -18.05
C LEU A 282 3.30 -5.19 -18.46
N LEU A 283 3.63 -4.15 -19.23
CA LEU A 283 2.74 -3.06 -19.60
C LEU A 283 2.64 -2.96 -21.12
N PRO A 284 1.44 -3.09 -21.70
CA PRO A 284 1.24 -2.89 -23.13
C PRO A 284 1.72 -1.51 -23.56
N GLY A 285 2.50 -1.44 -24.63
CA GLY A 285 3.02 -0.20 -25.20
C GLY A 285 4.26 0.38 -24.51
N VAL A 286 4.71 -0.17 -23.40
CA VAL A 286 5.83 0.40 -22.62
C VAL A 286 6.96 -0.62 -22.41
N PHE A 287 6.67 -1.82 -21.93
CA PHE A 287 7.68 -2.80 -21.54
C PHE A 287 7.17 -4.24 -21.60
#